data_74b1ac3f994fb9b5ff1fac91cc713f16
#
_entry.id   74b1ac3f994fb9b5ff1fac91cc713f16
#
_cell.length_a   1.000
_cell.length_b   1.000
_cell.length_c   1.000
_cell.angle_alpha   90.00
_cell.angle_beta   90.00
_cell.angle_gamma   90.00
#
_symmetry.space_group_name_H-M   'P 1'
#
loop_
_entity.id
_entity.type
_entity.pdbx_description
1 polymer ?
#
loop_
_entity_poly.entity_id
_entity_poly.type
_entity_poly.pdbx_seq_one_letter_code
_entity_poly.pdbx_strand_id
1 'polypeptide(L)'
;MSKVSYDVLVGDNRETIKSLPDQSVNTVVTSPPYFGLRDYGTGKWVGGDSECNHMRDTKFNEGATTGHKAMGKTNNAVGDSIYKNECGKCGAVREDSQFGLEETPEEFCDNLVKLFREIRRVLKDDGTVWLNLGDSYAGSGKNRNADGSSNAGDNTKQSTSQGTTDGNLRPVKAHEIGLKPKDLIGIPWMVAFALRADGWYLRQDIVWSKPNPMPEPVRDRCTKAHEYIFLLSKSKNYYYDHEAIKVQGSNKRSVWTVVPKSFKEAHFATFPPELIEPCILAGCPEGGTVLDPFGGSGTTSGVAYLHDRNSILCELNPEYAEMVERRIEGIIEGKRTLGATLPL
;
A
#
# COMPACT_ATOMS: atom_id res chain seq x y z
N MET A 1 29.36 -1.61 19.79
CA MET A 1 28.25 -1.69 18.82
C MET A 1 27.23 -0.62 19.18
N SER A 2 27.05 0.42 18.38
CA SER A 2 25.98 1.40 18.59
C SER A 2 24.63 0.66 18.42
N LYS A 3 23.81 0.74 19.47
CA LYS A 3 22.51 0.06 19.45
C LYS A 3 21.60 0.87 18.52
N VAL A 4 21.30 0.36 17.33
CA VAL A 4 20.30 0.97 16.44
C VAL A 4 18.92 0.91 17.08
N SER A 5 18.09 1.89 16.79
CA SER A 5 16.75 2.05 17.35
C SER A 5 15.69 2.09 16.27
N TYR A 6 14.45 1.81 16.64
CA TYR A 6 13.29 2.11 15.84
C TYR A 6 12.24 2.85 16.67
N ASP A 7 11.55 3.76 16.03
CA ASP A 7 10.45 4.52 16.62
C ASP A 7 9.18 4.30 15.80
N VAL A 8 8.04 4.13 16.48
CA VAL A 8 6.72 4.00 15.82
C VAL A 8 5.85 5.16 16.27
N LEU A 9 5.48 6.01 15.31
CA LEU A 9 4.60 7.16 15.49
C LEU A 9 3.18 6.77 15.07
N VAL A 10 2.32 6.51 16.05
CA VAL A 10 0.93 6.11 15.81
C VAL A 10 0.07 7.33 15.52
N GLY A 11 -0.62 7.33 14.38
CA GLY A 11 -1.53 8.39 13.95
C GLY A 11 -1.37 8.78 12.50
N ASP A 12 -2.08 9.80 12.10
CA ASP A 12 -2.03 10.36 10.74
C ASP A 12 -0.60 10.84 10.42
N ASN A 13 -0.01 10.30 9.37
CA ASN A 13 1.36 10.65 8.98
C ASN A 13 1.53 12.13 8.59
N ARG A 14 0.46 12.80 8.13
CA ARG A 14 0.47 14.26 7.87
C ARG A 14 0.71 15.08 9.12
N GLU A 15 0.39 14.52 10.30
CA GLU A 15 0.62 15.17 11.60
C GLU A 15 1.86 14.62 12.30
N THR A 16 2.05 13.29 12.29
CA THR A 16 3.17 12.68 13.02
C THR A 16 4.53 13.08 12.46
N ILE A 17 4.67 13.23 11.13
CA ILE A 17 5.92 13.69 10.50
C ILE A 17 6.31 15.11 10.93
N LYS A 18 5.35 15.97 11.28
CA LYS A 18 5.62 17.34 11.74
C LYS A 18 6.44 17.39 13.03
N SER A 19 6.37 16.33 13.85
CA SER A 19 7.15 16.22 15.07
C SER A 19 8.63 15.93 14.83
N LEU A 20 8.99 15.46 13.64
CA LEU A 20 10.37 15.12 13.30
C LEU A 20 11.18 16.38 12.98
N PRO A 21 12.46 16.44 13.44
CA PRO A 21 13.35 17.54 13.11
C PRO A 21 13.64 17.64 11.61
N ASP A 22 13.91 18.85 11.14
CA ASP A 22 14.39 19.05 9.77
C ASP A 22 15.69 18.27 9.53
N GLN A 23 15.85 17.72 8.34
CA GLN A 23 17.07 17.02 7.91
C GLN A 23 17.54 15.90 8.85
N SER A 24 16.61 15.23 9.53
CA SER A 24 16.89 14.12 10.45
C SER A 24 16.93 12.74 9.79
N VAL A 25 16.39 12.61 8.57
CA VAL A 25 16.20 11.35 7.85
C VAL A 25 17.16 11.26 6.68
N ASN A 26 17.80 10.10 6.48
CA ASN A 26 18.72 9.86 5.36
C ASN A 26 17.98 9.34 4.12
N THR A 27 17.03 8.44 4.30
CA THR A 27 16.26 7.88 3.18
C THR A 27 14.83 7.54 3.59
N VAL A 28 13.93 7.56 2.62
CA VAL A 28 12.55 7.11 2.77
C VAL A 28 12.35 5.87 1.90
N VAL A 29 11.81 4.81 2.49
CA VAL A 29 11.43 3.58 1.77
C VAL A 29 10.00 3.26 2.13
N THR A 30 9.09 3.33 1.15
CA THR A 30 7.67 3.29 1.48
C THR A 30 6.78 2.80 0.34
N SER A 31 5.57 2.36 0.72
CA SER A 31 4.48 2.02 -0.19
C SER A 31 3.16 2.53 0.39
N PRO A 32 2.63 3.65 -0.10
CA PRO A 32 1.34 4.15 0.37
C PRO A 32 0.21 3.18 0.00
N PRO A 33 -0.95 3.23 0.67
CA PRO A 33 -2.16 2.57 0.22
C PRO A 33 -2.46 2.93 -1.23
N TYR A 34 -2.76 1.92 -2.05
CA TYR A 34 -3.01 2.15 -3.48
C TYR A 34 -4.43 2.70 -3.69
N PHE A 35 -4.55 3.62 -4.63
CA PHE A 35 -5.82 4.28 -4.97
C PHE A 35 -6.93 3.28 -5.29
N GLY A 36 -8.06 3.42 -4.61
CA GLY A 36 -9.28 2.66 -4.85
C GLY A 36 -9.17 1.15 -4.59
N LEU A 37 -8.13 0.68 -3.87
CA LEU A 37 -7.88 -0.75 -3.73
C LEU A 37 -8.39 -1.32 -2.40
N ARG A 38 -8.14 -0.66 -1.26
CA ARG A 38 -8.46 -1.19 0.07
C ARG A 38 -8.93 -0.14 1.05
N ASP A 39 -9.86 -0.53 1.90
CA ASP A 39 -10.25 0.17 3.13
C ASP A 39 -9.64 -0.62 4.31
N TYR A 40 -8.77 0.03 5.08
CA TYR A 40 -8.10 -0.58 6.23
C TYR A 40 -8.89 -0.42 7.53
N GLY A 41 -10.11 0.09 7.45
CA GLY A 41 -11.01 0.23 8.60
C GLY A 41 -10.62 1.32 9.60
N THR A 42 -9.86 2.31 9.17
CA THR A 42 -9.36 3.40 10.01
C THR A 42 -10.38 4.52 10.23
N GLY A 43 -11.48 4.50 9.47
CA GLY A 43 -12.53 5.52 9.55
C GLY A 43 -13.30 5.52 10.86
N LYS A 44 -13.60 6.72 11.36
CA LYS A 44 -14.40 6.96 12.56
C LYS A 44 -15.72 7.60 12.18
N TRP A 45 -16.78 7.23 12.90
CA TRP A 45 -18.09 7.86 12.76
C TRP A 45 -18.21 9.05 13.70
N VAL A 46 -18.58 10.20 13.16
CA VAL A 46 -18.73 11.45 13.90
C VAL A 46 -20.19 11.90 13.84
N GLY A 47 -20.76 12.25 15.01
CA GLY A 47 -22.19 12.59 15.12
C GLY A 47 -23.10 11.36 15.06
N GLY A 48 -24.39 11.59 14.88
CA GLY A 48 -25.41 10.55 14.84
C GLY A 48 -25.63 9.85 16.18
N ASP A 49 -26.06 8.58 16.11
CA ASP A 49 -26.35 7.75 17.28
C ASP A 49 -25.13 6.84 17.58
N SER A 50 -24.59 6.92 18.80
CA SER A 50 -23.44 6.15 19.26
C SER A 50 -23.69 4.63 19.30
N GLU A 51 -24.96 4.19 19.40
CA GLU A 51 -25.33 2.77 19.39
C GLU A 51 -25.62 2.24 17.98
N CYS A 52 -25.53 3.09 16.97
CA CYS A 52 -25.74 2.70 15.59
C CYS A 52 -24.60 1.85 15.05
N ASN A 53 -24.91 0.70 14.47
CA ASN A 53 -23.92 -0.18 13.84
C ASN A 53 -23.42 0.32 12.48
N HIS A 54 -23.97 1.42 11.96
CA HIS A 54 -23.64 2.03 10.67
C HIS A 54 -23.67 1.08 9.46
N MET A 55 -24.39 -0.03 9.59
CA MET A 55 -24.54 -1.02 8.53
C MET A 55 -25.85 -0.81 7.78
N ARG A 56 -25.82 -1.00 6.47
CA ARG A 56 -27.01 -1.00 5.62
C ARG A 56 -27.85 -2.23 5.92
N ASP A 57 -29.16 -2.07 5.95
CA ASP A 57 -30.05 -3.23 6.01
C ASP A 57 -30.08 -3.91 4.65
N THR A 58 -29.40 -5.07 4.55
CA THR A 58 -29.54 -5.91 3.38
C THR A 58 -30.94 -6.49 3.35
N LYS A 59 -31.83 -5.96 2.50
CA LYS A 59 -33.11 -6.62 2.20
C LYS A 59 -32.78 -7.92 1.47
N PHE A 60 -32.86 -9.03 2.17
CA PHE A 60 -32.94 -10.33 1.52
C PHE A 60 -34.27 -10.36 0.74
N ASN A 61 -34.19 -10.45 -0.60
CA ASN A 61 -35.35 -10.81 -1.37
C ASN A 61 -35.69 -12.27 -1.07
N GLU A 62 -36.71 -12.50 -0.23
CA GLU A 62 -37.26 -13.80 0.10
C GLU A 62 -37.92 -14.53 -1.10
N GLY A 63 -37.57 -14.18 -2.32
CA GLY A 63 -38.23 -14.66 -3.53
C GLY A 63 -37.40 -15.49 -4.51
N ALA A 64 -36.13 -15.76 -4.24
CA ALA A 64 -35.31 -16.57 -5.17
C ALA A 64 -35.21 -18.03 -4.70
N THR A 65 -36.27 -18.80 -5.01
CA THR A 65 -36.23 -20.28 -4.99
C THR A 65 -35.44 -20.76 -6.21
N THR A 66 -34.14 -20.98 -6.09
CA THR A 66 -33.40 -21.88 -6.96
C THR A 66 -32.62 -22.85 -6.09
N GLY A 67 -33.04 -24.12 -6.19
CA GLY A 67 -32.50 -25.21 -5.41
C GLY A 67 -31.04 -25.48 -5.71
N HIS A 68 -30.23 -25.27 -4.71
CA HIS A 68 -29.08 -26.13 -4.37
C HIS A 68 -28.78 -25.87 -2.88
N LYS A 69 -29.08 -26.89 -2.08
CA LYS A 69 -28.65 -26.94 -0.67
C LYS A 69 -27.12 -27.04 -0.66
N ALA A 70 -26.44 -25.93 -0.43
CA ALA A 70 -25.04 -25.94 -0.02
C ALA A 70 -24.98 -25.79 1.49
N MET A 71 -24.43 -26.81 2.14
CA MET A 71 -24.10 -26.83 3.57
C MET A 71 -23.06 -25.74 3.88
N GLY A 72 -23.28 -25.04 4.99
CA GLY A 72 -22.32 -24.11 5.57
C GLY A 72 -22.70 -22.65 5.41
N LYS A 73 -23.65 -22.18 6.23
CA LYS A 73 -23.89 -20.73 6.45
C LYS A 73 -22.72 -20.17 7.25
N THR A 74 -21.80 -19.48 6.60
CA THR A 74 -21.10 -18.38 7.22
C THR A 74 -21.72 -17.10 6.69
N ASN A 75 -22.45 -16.37 7.53
CA ASN A 75 -23.02 -15.06 7.25
C ASN A 75 -21.90 -14.04 7.21
N ASN A 76 -21.24 -13.88 6.07
CA ASN A 76 -20.31 -12.81 5.83
C ASN A 76 -20.67 -12.11 4.52
N ALA A 77 -21.73 -11.30 4.55
CA ALA A 77 -21.93 -10.22 3.60
C ALA A 77 -21.02 -9.07 4.02
N VAL A 78 -19.79 -9.07 3.61
CA VAL A 78 -18.79 -8.07 3.97
C VAL A 78 -18.57 -7.17 2.77
N GLY A 79 -18.32 -5.88 3.02
CA GLY A 79 -17.90 -4.88 2.05
C GLY A 79 -18.99 -3.93 1.56
N ASP A 80 -20.26 -4.35 1.40
CA ASP A 80 -21.36 -3.46 0.99
C ASP A 80 -22.33 -3.11 2.12
N SER A 81 -22.12 -3.63 3.30
CA SER A 81 -23.01 -3.44 4.44
C SER A 81 -22.73 -2.16 5.22
N ILE A 82 -21.53 -1.62 5.19
CA ILE A 82 -21.18 -0.38 5.88
C ILE A 82 -21.45 0.82 4.98
N TYR A 83 -22.03 1.89 5.52
CA TYR A 83 -22.14 3.17 4.82
C TYR A 83 -20.74 3.75 4.58
N LYS A 84 -20.51 4.38 3.43
CA LYS A 84 -19.18 4.91 3.09
C LYS A 84 -18.89 6.27 3.71
N ASN A 85 -19.80 7.22 3.50
CA ASN A 85 -19.58 8.62 3.84
C ASN A 85 -20.54 9.10 4.95
N GLU A 86 -21.84 8.80 4.80
CA GLU A 86 -22.87 9.18 5.74
C GLU A 86 -23.75 7.98 6.05
N CYS A 87 -24.07 7.77 7.32
CA CYS A 87 -24.95 6.71 7.76
C CYS A 87 -26.40 7.03 7.47
N GLY A 88 -27.03 6.32 6.55
CA GLY A 88 -28.45 6.50 6.22
C GLY A 88 -29.42 6.15 7.35
N LYS A 89 -28.96 5.60 8.50
CA LYS A 89 -29.78 5.31 9.68
C LYS A 89 -29.75 6.44 10.69
N CYS A 90 -28.58 6.97 11.00
CA CYS A 90 -28.41 7.94 12.09
C CYS A 90 -27.79 9.27 11.66
N GLY A 91 -27.42 9.43 10.39
CA GLY A 91 -26.80 10.66 9.88
C GLY A 91 -25.36 10.89 10.33
N ALA A 92 -24.71 9.91 10.97
CA ALA A 92 -23.29 10.03 11.30
C ALA A 92 -22.45 10.15 10.02
N VAL A 93 -21.42 11.02 10.04
CA VAL A 93 -20.47 11.19 8.94
C VAL A 93 -19.23 10.36 9.23
N ARG A 94 -18.74 9.63 8.24
CA ARG A 94 -17.48 8.89 8.34
C ARG A 94 -16.32 9.82 7.99
N GLU A 95 -15.44 10.02 8.95
CA GLU A 95 -14.16 10.68 8.76
C GLU A 95 -13.06 9.62 8.67
N ASP A 96 -12.30 9.64 7.57
CA ASP A 96 -11.21 8.70 7.35
C ASP A 96 -9.99 9.44 6.81
N SER A 97 -8.90 9.31 7.51
CA SER A 97 -7.61 9.93 7.13
C SER A 97 -6.77 9.03 6.22
N GLN A 98 -7.27 7.86 5.87
CA GLN A 98 -6.57 6.88 5.04
C GLN A 98 -6.34 7.41 3.62
N PHE A 99 -5.12 7.28 3.12
CA PHE A 99 -4.84 7.44 1.69
C PHE A 99 -5.42 6.28 0.87
N GLY A 100 -5.74 6.54 -0.39
CA GLY A 100 -6.29 5.57 -1.33
C GLY A 100 -7.82 5.50 -1.33
N LEU A 101 -8.51 6.32 -0.50
CA LEU A 101 -9.96 6.45 -0.46
C LEU A 101 -10.47 7.73 -1.14
N GLU A 102 -9.59 8.52 -1.71
CA GLU A 102 -9.90 9.76 -2.41
C GLU A 102 -10.91 9.50 -3.56
N GLU A 103 -11.67 10.51 -3.94
CA GLU A 103 -12.68 10.40 -4.99
C GLU A 103 -12.06 10.31 -6.37
N THR A 104 -10.90 10.97 -6.58
CA THR A 104 -10.22 11.02 -7.88
C THR A 104 -8.74 10.68 -7.77
N PRO A 105 -8.13 10.17 -8.86
CA PRO A 105 -6.67 9.95 -8.95
C PRO A 105 -5.86 11.23 -8.73
N GLU A 106 -6.39 12.36 -9.18
CA GLU A 106 -5.76 13.68 -9.04
C GLU A 106 -5.70 14.09 -7.57
N GLU A 107 -6.80 13.93 -6.83
CA GLU A 107 -6.86 14.22 -5.40
C GLU A 107 -5.88 13.34 -4.60
N PHE A 108 -5.79 12.05 -4.94
CA PHE A 108 -4.81 11.14 -4.37
C PHE A 108 -3.38 11.63 -4.62
N CYS A 109 -3.06 12.04 -5.85
CA CYS A 109 -1.75 12.59 -6.19
C CYS A 109 -1.47 13.88 -5.41
N ASP A 110 -2.43 14.80 -5.31
CA ASP A 110 -2.29 16.06 -4.59
C ASP A 110 -2.06 15.84 -3.08
N ASN A 111 -2.75 14.88 -2.49
CA ASN A 111 -2.57 14.51 -1.09
C ASN A 111 -1.17 13.91 -0.83
N LEU A 112 -0.69 13.05 -1.73
CA LEU A 112 0.68 12.55 -1.67
C LEU A 112 1.71 13.68 -1.83
N VAL A 113 1.53 14.60 -2.78
CA VAL A 113 2.43 15.76 -2.94
C VAL A 113 2.50 16.58 -1.66
N LYS A 114 1.37 16.85 -1.00
CA LYS A 114 1.35 17.58 0.29
C LYS A 114 2.16 16.85 1.37
N LEU A 115 1.98 15.53 1.50
CA LEU A 115 2.76 14.72 2.43
C LEU A 115 4.25 14.74 2.08
N PHE A 116 4.59 14.62 0.80
CA PHE A 116 5.98 14.58 0.34
C PHE A 116 6.71 15.93 0.50
N ARG A 117 6.00 17.04 0.64
CA ARG A 117 6.60 18.32 1.05
C ARG A 117 7.11 18.28 2.49
N GLU A 118 6.35 17.67 3.41
CA GLU A 118 6.81 17.44 4.78
C GLU A 118 7.95 16.42 4.84
N ILE A 119 7.87 15.35 4.04
CA ILE A 119 8.97 14.38 3.89
C ILE A 119 10.23 15.11 3.39
N ARG A 120 10.11 16.05 2.44
CA ARG A 120 11.25 16.83 1.95
C ARG A 120 11.89 17.70 3.03
N ARG A 121 11.12 18.21 3.98
CA ARG A 121 11.62 18.98 5.11
C ARG A 121 12.51 18.11 6.02
N VAL A 122 12.02 16.94 6.41
CA VAL A 122 12.73 16.03 7.33
C VAL A 122 13.87 15.26 6.66
N LEU A 123 13.84 15.12 5.34
CA LEU A 123 14.88 14.45 4.56
C LEU A 123 16.13 15.33 4.47
N LYS A 124 17.33 14.75 4.65
CA LYS A 124 18.62 15.43 4.42
C LYS A 124 18.74 15.92 2.99
N ASP A 125 19.61 16.89 2.74
CA ASP A 125 19.77 17.48 1.41
C ASP A 125 20.29 16.49 0.36
N ASP A 126 21.06 15.50 0.79
CA ASP A 126 21.53 14.37 -0.01
C ASP A 126 20.63 13.12 0.07
N GLY A 127 19.47 13.24 0.70
CA GLY A 127 18.57 12.12 0.95
C GLY A 127 17.80 11.64 -0.28
N THR A 128 17.33 10.40 -0.22
CA THR A 128 16.60 9.71 -1.28
C THR A 128 15.25 9.20 -0.83
N VAL A 129 14.37 8.99 -1.80
CA VAL A 129 13.05 8.34 -1.60
C VAL A 129 12.94 7.17 -2.55
N TRP A 130 12.49 6.02 -2.02
CA TRP A 130 12.19 4.82 -2.76
C TRP A 130 10.71 4.51 -2.59
N LEU A 131 9.92 4.86 -3.60
CA LEU A 131 8.47 4.84 -3.56
C LEU A 131 7.91 3.67 -4.38
N ASN A 132 7.39 2.64 -3.70
CA ASN A 132 6.72 1.52 -4.36
C ASN A 132 5.26 1.85 -4.61
N LEU A 133 4.80 1.68 -5.84
CA LEU A 133 3.42 1.90 -6.27
C LEU A 133 2.96 0.83 -7.26
N GLY A 134 1.75 0.33 -7.01
CA GLY A 134 1.00 -0.48 -7.95
C GLY A 134 -0.08 0.33 -8.66
N ASP A 135 -0.59 -0.21 -9.74
CA ASP A 135 -1.60 0.42 -10.58
C ASP A 135 -2.83 -0.48 -10.72
N SER A 136 -3.96 0.08 -11.03
CA SER A 136 -5.22 -0.61 -11.20
C SER A 136 -5.95 -0.17 -12.47
N TYR A 137 -7.06 -0.83 -12.77
CA TYR A 137 -7.87 -0.55 -13.95
C TYR A 137 -9.21 0.06 -13.54
N ALA A 138 -9.69 1.03 -14.33
CA ALA A 138 -11.00 1.62 -14.17
C ALA A 138 -12.09 0.57 -14.46
N GLY A 139 -12.99 0.36 -13.51
CA GLY A 139 -14.06 -0.63 -13.61
C GLY A 139 -15.14 -0.24 -14.62
N SER A 140 -15.74 -1.23 -15.26
CA SER A 140 -16.82 -1.00 -16.23
C SER A 140 -18.14 -0.51 -15.60
N GLY A 141 -18.27 -0.61 -14.28
CA GLY A 141 -19.52 -0.26 -13.58
C GLY A 141 -20.75 -1.11 -13.97
N LYS A 142 -20.58 -2.06 -14.90
CA LYS A 142 -21.65 -2.88 -15.43
C LYS A 142 -21.62 -4.28 -14.82
N ASN A 143 -22.35 -4.47 -13.74
CA ASN A 143 -22.93 -5.77 -13.42
C ASN A 143 -24.44 -5.82 -13.80
N ARG A 144 -24.91 -4.93 -14.66
CA ARG A 144 -26.28 -4.95 -15.17
C ARG A 144 -26.29 -4.78 -16.69
N ASN A 145 -27.06 -5.63 -17.34
CA ASN A 145 -27.40 -5.44 -18.75
C ASN A 145 -28.21 -4.14 -18.92
N ALA A 146 -28.33 -3.63 -20.15
CA ALA A 146 -29.13 -2.44 -20.48
C ALA A 146 -30.61 -2.56 -20.06
N ASP A 147 -31.10 -3.78 -19.87
CA ASP A 147 -32.45 -4.12 -19.39
C ASP A 147 -32.58 -4.19 -17.84
N GLY A 148 -31.51 -3.89 -17.10
CA GLY A 148 -31.49 -3.95 -15.63
C GLY A 148 -31.27 -5.35 -15.06
N SER A 149 -31.17 -6.39 -15.90
CA SER A 149 -30.84 -7.74 -15.45
C SER A 149 -29.36 -7.85 -15.07
N SER A 150 -29.05 -8.57 -14.01
CA SER A 150 -27.66 -8.90 -13.68
C SER A 150 -27.19 -10.03 -14.57
N ASN A 151 -25.99 -9.91 -15.16
CA ASN A 151 -25.32 -11.04 -15.80
C ASN A 151 -24.92 -12.06 -14.70
N ALA A 152 -25.88 -12.86 -14.26
CA ALA A 152 -25.69 -13.92 -13.28
C ALA A 152 -24.73 -15.03 -13.76
N GLY A 153 -24.21 -14.94 -14.99
CA GLY A 153 -23.24 -15.86 -15.57
C GLY A 153 -21.78 -15.42 -15.44
N ASP A 154 -21.53 -14.17 -15.04
CA ASP A 154 -20.16 -13.64 -14.89
C ASP A 154 -19.72 -13.61 -13.42
N ASN A 155 -20.10 -14.65 -12.67
CA ASN A 155 -19.47 -15.02 -11.40
C ASN A 155 -18.03 -15.51 -11.66
N THR A 156 -17.23 -14.68 -12.31
CA THR A 156 -15.80 -14.89 -12.30
C THR A 156 -15.35 -14.69 -10.88
N LYS A 157 -14.57 -15.62 -10.34
CA LYS A 157 -13.98 -15.59 -9.00
C LYS A 157 -13.25 -14.26 -8.68
N GLN A 158 -13.10 -13.40 -9.67
CA GLN A 158 -12.51 -12.06 -9.57
C GLN A 158 -13.45 -11.03 -8.97
N SER A 159 -14.77 -11.12 -9.20
CA SER A 159 -15.75 -10.24 -8.56
C SER A 159 -16.00 -10.63 -7.09
N THR A 160 -15.71 -11.87 -6.73
CA THR A 160 -15.82 -12.39 -5.37
C THR A 160 -14.51 -12.30 -4.58
N SER A 161 -13.34 -12.19 -5.23
CA SER A 161 -12.06 -12.04 -4.53
C SER A 161 -11.64 -10.59 -4.26
N GLN A 162 -12.33 -9.62 -4.83
CA GLN A 162 -12.04 -8.19 -4.67
C GLN A 162 -13.01 -7.45 -3.74
N GLY A 163 -13.59 -8.09 -2.76
CA GLY A 163 -14.49 -7.29 -1.94
C GLY A 163 -15.23 -7.97 -0.85
N THR A 164 -14.68 -8.95 -0.17
CA THR A 164 -15.60 -9.63 0.75
C THR A 164 -15.09 -9.98 2.14
N THR A 165 -13.80 -10.02 2.40
CA THR A 165 -13.36 -10.34 3.77
C THR A 165 -12.14 -9.58 4.24
N ASP A 166 -11.44 -8.88 3.34
CA ASP A 166 -10.14 -8.29 3.65
C ASP A 166 -10.07 -6.78 3.35
N GLY A 167 -11.17 -6.05 3.48
CA GLY A 167 -11.22 -4.60 3.24
C GLY A 167 -11.04 -4.19 1.76
N ASN A 168 -11.06 -5.11 0.79
CA ASN A 168 -10.92 -4.76 -0.61
C ASN A 168 -12.12 -3.95 -1.11
N LEU A 169 -11.86 -2.83 -1.75
CA LEU A 169 -12.89 -1.97 -2.35
C LEU A 169 -13.34 -2.54 -3.71
N ARG A 170 -14.53 -2.15 -4.14
CA ARG A 170 -14.95 -2.36 -5.52
C ARG A 170 -14.09 -1.49 -6.45
N PRO A 171 -13.78 -1.98 -7.67
CA PRO A 171 -13.09 -1.16 -8.66
C PRO A 171 -13.76 0.19 -8.82
N VAL A 172 -12.97 1.26 -8.82
CA VAL A 172 -13.46 2.62 -9.03
C VAL A 172 -14.12 2.69 -10.39
N LYS A 173 -15.35 3.22 -10.47
CA LYS A 173 -16.09 3.28 -11.72
C LYS A 173 -15.46 4.33 -12.64
N ALA A 174 -15.18 3.94 -13.87
CA ALA A 174 -14.49 4.76 -14.85
C ALA A 174 -15.11 6.16 -15.05
N HIS A 175 -16.45 6.25 -15.08
CA HIS A 175 -17.16 7.51 -15.27
C HIS A 175 -17.07 8.46 -14.05
N GLU A 176 -16.80 7.93 -12.86
CA GLU A 176 -16.62 8.74 -11.64
C GLU A 176 -15.27 9.46 -11.65
N ILE A 177 -14.28 8.94 -12.37
CA ILE A 177 -12.91 9.47 -12.47
C ILE A 177 -12.55 9.95 -13.90
N GLY A 178 -13.54 10.19 -14.76
CA GLY A 178 -13.32 10.71 -16.10
C GLY A 178 -12.62 9.77 -17.10
N LEU A 179 -12.48 8.49 -16.77
CA LEU A 179 -11.84 7.48 -17.63
C LEU A 179 -12.87 6.61 -18.35
N LYS A 180 -12.39 5.85 -19.34
CA LYS A 180 -13.20 4.83 -20.00
C LYS A 180 -13.11 3.50 -19.25
N PRO A 181 -14.16 2.66 -19.29
CA PRO A 181 -14.09 1.31 -18.75
C PRO A 181 -12.87 0.55 -19.29
N LYS A 182 -12.13 -0.11 -18.40
CA LYS A 182 -10.91 -0.88 -18.65
C LYS A 182 -9.64 -0.06 -18.92
N ASP A 183 -9.68 1.26 -18.89
CA ASP A 183 -8.45 2.06 -18.95
C ASP A 183 -7.56 1.72 -17.74
N LEU A 184 -6.26 1.61 -17.97
CA LEU A 184 -5.27 1.63 -16.91
C LEU A 184 -5.26 3.03 -16.30
N ILE A 185 -5.38 3.15 -14.97
CA ILE A 185 -5.52 4.45 -14.32
C ILE A 185 -4.21 5.24 -14.42
N GLY A 186 -3.06 4.58 -14.27
CA GLY A 186 -1.75 5.22 -14.42
C GLY A 186 -1.20 5.85 -13.15
N ILE A 187 -1.75 5.51 -11.99
CA ILE A 187 -1.39 6.08 -10.68
C ILE A 187 0.12 6.18 -10.43
N PRO A 188 0.95 5.14 -10.67
CA PRO A 188 2.38 5.23 -10.37
C PRO A 188 3.07 6.38 -11.11
N TRP A 189 2.75 6.54 -12.38
CA TRP A 189 3.35 7.59 -13.21
C TRP A 189 2.74 8.98 -12.95
N MET A 190 1.44 9.06 -12.63
CA MET A 190 0.81 10.31 -12.20
C MET A 190 1.49 10.85 -10.95
N VAL A 191 1.70 10.02 -9.94
CA VAL A 191 2.39 10.40 -8.70
C VAL A 191 3.85 10.78 -8.97
N ALA A 192 4.58 9.98 -9.76
CA ALA A 192 5.98 10.27 -10.09
C ALA A 192 6.13 11.62 -10.81
N PHE A 193 5.26 11.94 -11.74
CA PHE A 193 5.29 13.21 -12.47
C PHE A 193 4.82 14.37 -11.61
N ALA A 194 3.82 14.19 -10.74
CA ALA A 194 3.38 15.21 -9.79
C ALA A 194 4.51 15.58 -8.80
N LEU A 195 5.19 14.60 -8.23
CA LEU A 195 6.35 14.84 -7.36
C LEU A 195 7.50 15.52 -8.12
N ARG A 196 7.78 15.11 -9.36
CA ARG A 196 8.78 15.78 -10.19
C ARG A 196 8.41 17.23 -10.47
N ALA A 197 7.14 17.53 -10.73
CA ALA A 197 6.64 18.88 -10.92
C ALA A 197 6.73 19.71 -9.64
N ASP A 198 6.59 19.08 -8.46
CA ASP A 198 6.77 19.71 -7.14
C ASP A 198 8.26 19.89 -6.74
N GLY A 199 9.19 19.58 -7.65
CA GLY A 199 10.61 19.89 -7.50
C GLY A 199 11.49 18.72 -7.02
N TRP A 200 10.97 17.50 -6.94
CA TRP A 200 11.79 16.30 -6.75
C TRP A 200 12.56 15.94 -8.02
N TYR A 201 13.74 15.37 -7.86
CA TYR A 201 14.46 14.74 -8.97
C TYR A 201 13.96 13.30 -9.12
N LEU A 202 13.21 13.01 -10.18
CA LEU A 202 12.86 11.64 -10.57
C LEU A 202 14.07 11.00 -11.24
N ARG A 203 14.76 10.11 -10.51
CA ARG A 203 16.05 9.57 -10.91
C ARG A 203 15.94 8.28 -11.71
N GLN A 204 15.03 7.40 -11.29
CA GLN A 204 14.87 6.11 -11.94
C GLN A 204 13.48 5.52 -11.66
N ASP A 205 12.98 4.79 -12.63
CA ASP A 205 11.93 3.79 -12.48
C ASP A 205 12.57 2.40 -12.35
N ILE A 206 12.16 1.65 -11.37
CA ILE A 206 12.57 0.28 -11.13
C ILE A 206 11.35 -0.60 -11.24
N VAL A 207 11.43 -1.67 -12.02
CA VAL A 207 10.35 -2.63 -12.18
C VAL A 207 10.54 -3.77 -11.18
N TRP A 208 9.60 -3.90 -10.25
CA TRP A 208 9.46 -5.11 -9.46
C TRP A 208 8.70 -6.17 -10.26
N SER A 209 9.43 -7.11 -10.85
CA SER A 209 8.88 -8.26 -11.57
C SER A 209 8.49 -9.36 -10.58
N LYS A 210 7.20 -9.74 -10.62
CA LYS A 210 6.60 -10.79 -9.77
C LYS A 210 6.51 -12.10 -10.56
N PRO A 211 7.35 -13.11 -10.29
CA PRO A 211 7.34 -14.36 -11.06
C PRO A 211 6.06 -15.19 -10.84
N ASN A 212 5.36 -14.97 -9.75
CA ASN A 212 4.10 -15.62 -9.40
C ASN A 212 3.02 -14.57 -9.07
N PRO A 213 2.59 -13.75 -10.05
CA PRO A 213 1.53 -12.77 -9.84
C PRO A 213 0.21 -13.47 -9.50
N MET A 214 -0.72 -12.72 -8.85
CA MET A 214 -2.06 -13.24 -8.66
C MET A 214 -2.72 -13.50 -10.02
N PRO A 215 -3.32 -14.69 -10.23
CA PRO A 215 -3.99 -15.00 -11.49
C PRO A 215 -5.11 -14.02 -11.81
N GLU A 216 -5.12 -13.48 -13.01
CA GLU A 216 -6.19 -12.62 -13.52
C GLU A 216 -6.86 -13.32 -14.70
N PRO A 217 -8.18 -13.61 -14.67
CA PRO A 217 -8.90 -14.25 -15.76
C PRO A 217 -9.24 -13.24 -16.87
N VAL A 218 -8.25 -12.50 -17.35
CA VAL A 218 -8.38 -11.52 -18.45
C VAL A 218 -8.00 -12.15 -19.79
N ARG A 219 -8.65 -11.71 -20.87
CA ARG A 219 -8.45 -12.25 -22.22
C ARG A 219 -8.08 -11.19 -23.26
N ASP A 220 -8.10 -9.92 -22.88
CA ASP A 220 -7.90 -8.76 -23.75
C ASP A 220 -6.63 -7.96 -23.40
N ARG A 221 -5.83 -8.45 -22.48
CA ARG A 221 -4.53 -7.92 -22.11
C ARG A 221 -3.68 -8.99 -21.39
N CYS A 222 -2.42 -8.72 -21.22
CA CYS A 222 -1.56 -9.56 -20.39
C CYS A 222 -1.94 -9.46 -18.91
N THR A 223 -1.71 -10.54 -18.15
CA THR A 223 -1.77 -10.52 -16.68
C THR A 223 -0.71 -9.56 -16.15
N LYS A 224 -1.10 -8.65 -15.25
CA LYS A 224 -0.17 -7.71 -14.65
C LYS A 224 0.76 -8.43 -13.67
N ALA A 225 2.05 -8.41 -13.97
CA ALA A 225 3.07 -9.15 -13.23
C ALA A 225 4.16 -8.24 -12.65
N HIS A 226 3.90 -6.93 -12.51
CA HIS A 226 4.89 -5.98 -12.01
C HIS A 226 4.26 -4.81 -11.25
N GLU A 227 5.08 -4.18 -10.44
CA GLU A 227 4.87 -2.87 -9.83
C GLU A 227 6.11 -2.01 -10.08
N TYR A 228 6.03 -0.72 -9.70
CA TYR A 228 7.13 0.21 -9.84
C TYR A 228 7.71 0.60 -8.48
N ILE A 229 9.02 0.81 -8.44
CA ILE A 229 9.70 1.55 -7.37
C ILE A 229 10.35 2.76 -8.04
N PHE A 230 9.94 3.96 -7.64
CA PHE A 230 10.56 5.19 -8.11
C PHE A 230 11.65 5.64 -7.16
N LEU A 231 12.84 5.84 -7.68
CA LEU A 231 13.92 6.53 -6.98
C LEU A 231 13.78 8.02 -7.24
N LEU A 232 13.54 8.76 -6.16
CA LEU A 232 13.55 10.22 -6.17
C LEU A 232 14.64 10.73 -5.24
N SER A 233 15.13 11.94 -5.49
CA SER A 233 16.08 12.62 -4.62
C SER A 233 15.69 14.08 -4.39
N LYS A 234 16.13 14.63 -3.25
CA LYS A 234 15.89 16.04 -2.90
C LYS A 234 16.72 16.98 -3.75
N SER A 235 17.91 16.56 -4.13
CA SER A 235 18.86 17.35 -4.94
C SER A 235 19.49 16.52 -6.06
N LYS A 236 20.21 17.19 -6.98
CA LYS A 236 20.95 16.52 -8.05
C LYS A 236 22.11 15.64 -7.53
N ASN A 237 22.68 16.03 -6.39
CA ASN A 237 23.74 15.29 -5.72
C ASN A 237 23.13 14.64 -4.48
N TYR A 238 23.13 13.33 -4.42
CA TYR A 238 22.51 12.58 -3.35
C TYR A 238 23.35 11.37 -2.96
N TYR A 239 23.15 10.87 -1.75
CA TYR A 239 23.81 9.66 -1.28
C TYR A 239 23.29 8.44 -2.04
N TYR A 240 24.20 7.67 -2.60
CA TYR A 240 23.88 6.42 -3.27
C TYR A 240 25.06 5.46 -3.23
N ASP A 241 24.98 4.44 -2.37
CA ASP A 241 26.00 3.39 -2.27
C ASP A 241 25.74 2.29 -3.30
N HIS A 242 26.31 2.46 -4.49
CA HIS A 242 26.17 1.47 -5.55
C HIS A 242 26.98 0.19 -5.29
N GLU A 243 28.05 0.28 -4.47
CA GLU A 243 28.87 -0.89 -4.13
C GLU A 243 28.09 -1.87 -3.25
N ALA A 244 27.31 -1.36 -2.28
CA ALA A 244 26.52 -2.18 -1.37
C ALA A 244 25.44 -3.04 -2.05
N ILE A 245 25.05 -2.67 -3.27
CA ILE A 245 23.97 -3.38 -4.02
C ILE A 245 24.43 -4.02 -5.31
N LYS A 246 25.74 -4.16 -5.54
CA LYS A 246 26.27 -4.86 -6.71
C LYS A 246 25.80 -6.31 -6.78
N VAL A 247 25.55 -6.78 -7.99
CA VAL A 247 25.23 -8.18 -8.27
C VAL A 247 26.33 -8.77 -9.14
N GLN A 248 27.03 -9.76 -8.63
CA GLN A 248 28.16 -10.41 -9.33
C GLN A 248 29.19 -9.39 -9.88
N GLY A 249 29.54 -8.39 -9.06
CA GLY A 249 30.50 -7.35 -9.41
C GLY A 249 29.99 -6.26 -10.35
N SER A 250 28.75 -6.34 -10.83
CA SER A 250 28.13 -5.36 -11.73
C SER A 250 27.07 -4.52 -11.02
N ASN A 251 26.83 -3.30 -11.49
CA ASN A 251 25.74 -2.47 -10.99
C ASN A 251 24.40 -3.18 -11.11
N LYS A 252 23.59 -3.10 -10.05
CA LYS A 252 22.25 -3.66 -10.02
C LYS A 252 21.40 -3.08 -11.16
N ARG A 253 20.71 -3.95 -11.90
CA ARG A 253 19.81 -3.55 -13.00
C ARG A 253 18.48 -3.03 -12.46
N SER A 254 17.72 -2.33 -13.31
CA SER A 254 16.43 -1.72 -12.94
C SER A 254 15.23 -2.65 -13.01
N VAL A 255 15.39 -3.94 -13.31
CA VAL A 255 14.33 -4.95 -13.22
C VAL A 255 14.71 -5.93 -12.13
N TRP A 256 13.89 -5.96 -11.07
CA TRP A 256 14.12 -6.80 -9.89
C TRP A 256 13.08 -7.90 -9.82
N THR A 257 13.52 -9.14 -9.92
CA THR A 257 12.65 -10.31 -9.80
C THR A 257 12.63 -10.74 -8.34
N VAL A 258 11.51 -10.46 -7.66
CA VAL A 258 11.32 -10.79 -6.25
C VAL A 258 9.94 -11.44 -6.06
N VAL A 259 9.92 -12.59 -5.40
CA VAL A 259 8.69 -13.33 -5.11
C VAL A 259 7.88 -12.59 -4.05
N PRO A 260 6.60 -12.25 -4.30
CA PRO A 260 5.71 -11.73 -3.27
C PRO A 260 5.61 -12.73 -2.11
N LYS A 261 5.75 -12.25 -0.88
CA LYS A 261 5.59 -13.05 0.33
C LYS A 261 4.41 -12.51 1.12
N SER A 262 3.49 -13.38 1.50
CA SER A 262 2.42 -13.01 2.43
C SER A 262 2.94 -13.05 3.86
N PHE A 263 2.58 -12.07 4.64
CA PHE A 263 2.74 -12.12 6.10
C PHE A 263 1.41 -12.58 6.69
N LYS A 264 1.40 -13.77 7.33
CA LYS A 264 0.17 -14.43 7.76
C LYS A 264 -0.66 -13.64 8.77
N GLU A 265 0.00 -12.81 9.58
CA GLU A 265 -0.65 -11.99 10.60
C GLU A 265 -1.17 -10.66 10.03
N ALA A 266 -0.63 -10.20 8.90
CA ALA A 266 -1.13 -9.01 8.22
C ALA A 266 -2.14 -9.43 7.14
N HIS A 267 -3.38 -9.03 7.31
CA HIS A 267 -4.45 -9.27 6.33
C HIS A 267 -4.31 -8.42 5.05
N PHE A 268 -3.17 -7.76 4.86
CA PHE A 268 -2.91 -6.86 3.73
C PHE A 268 -1.56 -7.16 3.06
N ALA A 269 -1.38 -6.64 1.83
CA ALA A 269 -0.15 -6.84 1.07
C ALA A 269 0.98 -5.98 1.65
N THR A 270 2.03 -6.65 2.10
CA THR A 270 3.30 -6.01 2.47
C THR A 270 4.34 -6.32 1.39
N PHE A 271 5.23 -5.39 1.10
CA PHE A 271 6.36 -5.72 0.24
C PHE A 271 7.32 -6.69 0.98
N PRO A 272 7.96 -7.62 0.26
CA PRO A 272 8.90 -8.55 0.88
C PRO A 272 10.19 -7.82 1.29
N PRO A 273 10.86 -8.25 2.39
CA PRO A 273 12.13 -7.68 2.83
C PRO A 273 13.19 -7.60 1.72
N GLU A 274 13.30 -8.62 0.89
CA GLU A 274 14.27 -8.70 -0.20
C GLU A 274 14.07 -7.64 -1.29
N LEU A 275 12.87 -7.08 -1.38
CA LEU A 275 12.57 -6.01 -2.33
C LEU A 275 13.18 -4.68 -1.89
N ILE A 276 13.07 -4.36 -0.59
CA ILE A 276 13.46 -3.07 -0.05
C ILE A 276 14.89 -3.04 0.51
N GLU A 277 15.50 -4.20 0.72
CA GLU A 277 16.88 -4.31 1.19
C GLU A 277 17.87 -3.50 0.31
N PRO A 278 17.83 -3.60 -1.03
CA PRO A 278 18.69 -2.77 -1.87
C PRO A 278 18.40 -1.27 -1.76
N CYS A 279 17.15 -0.89 -1.49
CA CYS A 279 16.77 0.52 -1.32
C CYS A 279 17.40 1.12 -0.07
N ILE A 280 17.37 0.37 1.04
CA ILE A 280 17.96 0.77 2.32
C ILE A 280 19.49 0.82 2.22
N LEU A 281 20.11 -0.23 1.66
CA LEU A 281 21.56 -0.30 1.52
C LEU A 281 22.12 0.81 0.64
N ALA A 282 21.46 1.09 -0.48
CA ALA A 282 21.91 2.14 -1.40
C ALA A 282 21.59 3.55 -0.88
N GLY A 283 20.47 3.74 -0.19
CA GLY A 283 19.96 5.06 0.17
C GLY A 283 20.34 5.55 1.56
N CYS A 284 20.78 4.65 2.47
CA CYS A 284 21.05 5.00 3.86
C CYS A 284 22.42 4.51 4.32
N PRO A 285 23.32 5.38 4.79
CA PRO A 285 24.59 4.95 5.40
C PRO A 285 24.33 4.18 6.71
N GLU A 286 25.32 3.39 7.15
CA GLU A 286 25.28 2.75 8.47
C GLU A 286 25.11 3.78 9.60
N GLY A 287 24.28 3.46 10.58
CA GLY A 287 23.89 4.38 11.65
C GLY A 287 22.94 5.50 11.20
N GLY A 288 22.64 5.62 9.90
CA GLY A 288 21.67 6.57 9.38
C GLY A 288 20.23 6.19 9.71
N THR A 289 19.28 7.05 9.38
CA THR A 289 17.85 6.88 9.70
C THR A 289 17.02 6.68 8.44
N VAL A 290 16.22 5.60 8.42
CA VAL A 290 15.23 5.28 7.40
C VAL A 290 13.85 5.70 7.89
N LEU A 291 13.06 6.40 7.07
CA LEU A 291 11.66 6.73 7.37
C LEU A 291 10.73 5.91 6.46
N ASP A 292 9.68 5.35 7.06
CA ASP A 292 8.53 4.82 6.33
C ASP A 292 7.26 5.51 6.82
N PRO A 293 6.71 6.48 6.06
CA PRO A 293 5.49 7.20 6.43
C PRO A 293 4.21 6.35 6.34
N PHE A 294 4.30 5.11 5.85
CA PHE A 294 3.21 4.15 5.77
C PHE A 294 3.70 2.79 6.30
N GLY A 295 4.13 2.77 7.56
CA GLY A 295 4.92 1.71 8.18
C GLY A 295 4.28 0.33 8.22
N GLY A 296 2.95 0.26 8.24
CA GLY A 296 2.23 -1.00 8.27
C GLY A 296 2.70 -1.92 9.40
N SER A 297 3.07 -3.13 9.03
CA SER A 297 3.59 -4.13 9.99
C SER A 297 5.06 -3.96 10.38
N GLY A 298 5.80 -2.97 9.83
CA GLY A 298 7.20 -2.71 10.21
C GLY A 298 8.27 -3.43 9.39
N THR A 299 7.97 -3.83 8.16
CA THR A 299 8.97 -4.50 7.29
C THR A 299 10.20 -3.63 7.07
N THR A 300 10.01 -2.31 6.85
CA THR A 300 11.10 -1.35 6.64
C THR A 300 12.03 -1.29 7.86
N SER A 301 11.47 -1.24 9.07
CA SER A 301 12.26 -1.25 10.31
C SER A 301 13.03 -2.55 10.52
N GLY A 302 12.41 -3.69 10.21
CA GLY A 302 13.09 -4.99 10.33
C GLY A 302 14.31 -5.08 9.42
N VAL A 303 14.20 -4.60 8.18
CA VAL A 303 15.33 -4.58 7.24
C VAL A 303 16.36 -3.53 7.63
N ALA A 304 15.96 -2.34 8.05
CA ALA A 304 16.88 -1.31 8.55
C ALA A 304 17.70 -1.82 9.73
N TYR A 305 17.05 -2.45 10.71
CA TYR A 305 17.70 -3.03 11.88
C TYR A 305 18.74 -4.10 11.51
N LEU A 306 18.42 -4.98 10.55
CA LEU A 306 19.34 -6.01 10.07
C LEU A 306 20.64 -5.45 9.49
N HIS A 307 20.62 -4.22 9.04
CA HIS A 307 21.74 -3.55 8.36
C HIS A 307 22.29 -2.38 9.16
N ASP A 308 22.12 -2.36 10.48
CA ASP A 308 22.63 -1.32 11.37
C ASP A 308 22.18 0.11 11.02
N ARG A 309 20.90 0.26 10.64
CA ARG A 309 20.25 1.55 10.40
C ARG A 309 19.13 1.78 11.42
N ASN A 310 18.99 3.01 11.89
CA ASN A 310 17.83 3.43 12.66
C ASN A 310 16.61 3.54 11.75
N SER A 311 15.40 3.47 12.31
CA SER A 311 14.18 3.66 11.55
C SER A 311 13.10 4.40 12.31
N ILE A 312 12.25 5.10 11.57
CA ILE A 312 11.05 5.76 12.05
C ILE A 312 9.89 5.29 11.18
N LEU A 313 8.81 4.84 11.79
CA LEU A 313 7.58 4.44 11.10
C LEU A 313 6.44 5.37 11.51
N CYS A 314 5.60 5.78 10.55
CA CYS A 314 4.29 6.34 10.85
C CYS A 314 3.23 5.31 10.49
N GLU A 315 2.32 5.01 11.43
CA GLU A 315 1.24 4.04 11.20
C GLU A 315 -0.09 4.57 11.74
N LEU A 316 -1.08 4.62 10.85
CA LEU A 316 -2.41 5.16 11.18
C LEU A 316 -3.20 4.21 12.09
N ASN A 317 -3.08 2.90 11.86
CA ASN A 317 -3.80 1.89 12.61
C ASN A 317 -3.01 1.40 13.82
N PRO A 318 -3.49 1.64 15.07
CA PRO A 318 -2.78 1.19 16.27
C PRO A 318 -2.54 -0.33 16.33
N GLU A 319 -3.47 -1.14 15.80
CA GLU A 319 -3.34 -2.60 15.80
C GLU A 319 -2.13 -3.06 14.95
N TYR A 320 -1.84 -2.33 13.86
CA TYR A 320 -0.67 -2.61 13.03
C TYR A 320 0.62 -2.16 13.69
N ALA A 321 0.58 -1.04 14.39
CA ALA A 321 1.72 -0.57 15.18
C ALA A 321 2.15 -1.60 16.24
N GLU A 322 1.20 -2.31 16.88
CA GLU A 322 1.47 -3.38 17.84
C GLU A 322 2.16 -4.62 17.22
N MET A 323 2.05 -4.80 15.89
CA MET A 323 2.70 -5.92 15.18
C MET A 323 4.18 -5.66 14.87
N VAL A 324 4.63 -4.41 14.92
CA VAL A 324 5.95 -3.98 14.43
C VAL A 324 7.08 -4.74 15.12
N GLU A 325 7.07 -4.86 16.44
CA GLU A 325 8.11 -5.55 17.19
C GLU A 325 8.24 -7.02 16.79
N ARG A 326 7.13 -7.74 16.76
CA ARG A 326 7.09 -9.16 16.32
C ARG A 326 7.55 -9.34 14.87
N ARG A 327 7.22 -8.35 14.03
CA ARG A 327 7.66 -8.38 12.62
C ARG A 327 9.16 -8.20 12.49
N ILE A 328 9.74 -7.28 13.24
CA ILE A 328 11.19 -7.05 13.29
C ILE A 328 11.90 -8.34 13.74
N GLU A 329 11.46 -8.93 14.86
CA GLU A 329 11.98 -10.17 15.37
C GLU A 329 11.91 -11.31 14.33
N GLY A 330 10.76 -11.50 13.68
CA GLY A 330 10.58 -12.51 12.66
C GLY A 330 11.48 -12.32 11.42
N ILE A 331 11.77 -11.08 11.03
CA ILE A 331 12.72 -10.78 9.95
C ILE A 331 14.15 -11.12 10.36
N ILE A 332 14.54 -10.78 11.58
CA ILE A 332 15.87 -11.07 12.13
C ILE A 332 16.10 -12.58 12.24
N GLU A 333 15.15 -13.31 12.80
CA GLU A 333 15.23 -14.76 12.97
C GLU A 333 15.24 -15.49 11.61
N GLY A 334 14.40 -15.08 10.67
CA GLY A 334 14.36 -15.66 9.33
C GLY A 334 15.70 -15.53 8.60
N LYS A 335 16.41 -14.41 8.74
CA LYS A 335 17.73 -14.23 8.13
C LYS A 335 18.83 -15.02 8.84
N ARG A 336 18.77 -15.15 10.15
CA ARG A 336 19.69 -16.00 10.95
C ARG A 336 19.57 -17.49 10.54
N THR A 337 18.36 -17.96 10.33
CA THR A 337 18.10 -19.35 9.91
C THR A 337 18.62 -19.62 8.50
N LEU A 338 18.47 -18.68 7.56
CA LEU A 338 19.00 -18.79 6.19
C LEU A 338 20.52 -18.73 6.15
N GLY A 339 21.14 -17.88 6.99
CA GLY A 339 22.61 -17.77 7.11
C GLY A 339 23.25 -19.01 7.74
N ALA A 340 22.52 -19.75 8.58
CA ALA A 340 22.99 -21.00 9.19
C ALA A 340 22.90 -22.22 8.26
N THR A 341 22.16 -22.12 7.15
CA THR A 341 21.95 -23.22 6.18
C THR A 341 22.84 -23.14 4.94
N LEU A 342 23.62 -22.08 4.75
CA LEU A 342 24.61 -21.98 3.70
C LEU A 342 25.99 -22.34 4.27
N PRO A 343 26.64 -23.46 3.89
CA PRO A 343 28.04 -23.68 4.19
C PRO A 343 28.89 -22.64 3.45
N LEU A 344 29.90 -22.13 4.11
CA LEU A 344 30.95 -21.26 3.60
C LEU A 344 31.62 -21.81 2.37
#